data_6a31238c35312aa855da51dc4494dda3
#
_entry.id   6a31238c35312aa855da51dc4494dda3
#
_cell.length_a   1.000
_cell.length_b   1.000
_cell.length_c   1.000
_cell.angle_alpha   90.00
_cell.angle_beta   90.00
_cell.angle_gamma   90.00
#
_symmetry.space_group_name_H-M   'P 1'
#
loop_
_entity.id
_entity.type
_entity.pdbx_description
1 polymer ?
#
loop_
_entity_poly.entity_id
_entity_poly.type
_entity_poly.pdbx_seq_one_letter_code
_entity_poly.pdbx_strand_id
1 'polypeptide(L)'
;MKKMTLALVIPALAAGLTLSLPAQELGPPPLASEADFVPVPSLPGRKAISVNPMDRAAVVRFYQTTYRASDGVAAGWDGNRSNCDAGSTSQAYTDATILRVNYFRALVGLPGDVVLSNAWSLKAQDAALMMSAQGQLSHSPGTSWACYTAAGAEAAGKSNLALGADAARAIDLYMDDPGSGGNAAVGHRRWILYPPTKIMGAGNIPGTGGWAANDLWVIGGGTVRPAQPEWVAWPPRGYVPYQNLPRSSGRWSFSYRSATFTNARVFMQHAGTNVPVTLENQSQGYGDNTIVWVPNGVPTGAPASDLTYTVTVSNVVVSSQARAFTYDVTIIDPDVPTLTQQLQPNHTVRLSWPSTSTGYALQRNASPTSPTGWTAVSPAPALVGGEYVATVTATNTQQFFRLRKP
;
A
#
# COMPACT_ATOMS: atom_id res chain seq x y z
N MET A 1 45.06 32.48 -55.89
CA MET A 1 45.20 32.00 -54.51
C MET A 1 43.94 32.38 -53.71
N LYS A 2 42.98 31.45 -53.53
CA LYS A 2 41.77 31.65 -52.76
C LYS A 2 42.06 31.19 -51.31
N LYS A 3 41.94 32.04 -50.32
CA LYS A 3 42.06 31.71 -48.89
C LYS A 3 40.76 31.05 -48.46
N MET A 4 40.84 29.81 -48.01
CA MET A 4 39.76 29.08 -47.35
C MET A 4 39.84 29.34 -45.84
N THR A 5 38.81 29.99 -45.32
CA THR A 5 38.66 30.21 -43.87
C THR A 5 37.90 29.00 -43.29
N LEU A 6 38.57 28.25 -42.42
CA LEU A 6 37.99 27.11 -41.71
C LEU A 6 37.26 27.63 -40.46
N ALA A 7 35.95 27.53 -40.39
CA ALA A 7 35.17 27.83 -39.22
C ALA A 7 35.10 26.62 -38.29
N LEU A 8 35.67 26.73 -37.11
CA LEU A 8 35.61 25.72 -36.03
C LEU A 8 34.25 25.81 -35.32
N VAL A 9 33.39 24.83 -35.54
CA VAL A 9 32.14 24.71 -34.77
C VAL A 9 32.42 23.88 -33.52
N ILE A 10 32.38 24.52 -32.38
CA ILE A 10 32.47 23.85 -31.08
C ILE A 10 31.04 23.44 -30.69
N PRO A 11 30.74 22.14 -30.47
CA PRO A 11 29.46 21.75 -29.95
C PRO A 11 29.38 22.11 -28.46
N ALA A 12 28.38 22.91 -28.08
CA ALA A 12 28.05 23.18 -26.67
C ALA A 12 27.51 21.88 -26.05
N LEU A 13 28.26 21.30 -25.12
CA LEU A 13 27.83 20.21 -24.30
C LEU A 13 26.79 20.78 -23.30
N ALA A 14 25.50 20.58 -23.54
CA ALA A 14 24.47 20.83 -22.55
C ALA A 14 24.60 19.74 -21.47
N ALA A 15 25.26 20.07 -20.37
CA ALA A 15 25.21 19.25 -19.16
C ALA A 15 23.78 19.32 -18.60
N GLY A 16 22.96 18.32 -18.92
CA GLY A 16 21.68 18.13 -18.27
C GLY A 16 21.91 17.83 -16.79
N LEU A 17 21.62 18.79 -15.91
CA LEU A 17 21.47 18.50 -14.50
C LEU A 17 20.27 17.55 -14.34
N THR A 18 20.54 16.26 -14.19
CA THR A 18 19.58 15.32 -13.66
C THR A 18 19.41 15.66 -12.18
N LEU A 19 18.37 16.42 -11.83
CA LEU A 19 17.90 16.54 -10.46
C LEU A 19 17.45 15.13 -10.05
N SER A 20 18.33 14.38 -9.38
CA SER A 20 17.92 13.16 -8.70
C SER A 20 16.93 13.56 -7.62
N LEU A 21 15.71 13.01 -7.68
CA LEU A 21 14.77 13.14 -6.58
C LEU A 21 15.46 12.60 -5.32
N PRO A 22 15.33 13.30 -4.18
CA PRO A 22 15.89 12.83 -2.94
C PRO A 22 15.39 11.45 -2.60
N ALA A 23 16.26 10.60 -2.05
CA ALA A 23 15.91 9.25 -1.64
C ALA A 23 14.80 9.28 -0.57
N GLN A 24 13.87 8.34 -0.64
CA GLN A 24 12.84 8.19 0.39
C GLN A 24 13.46 7.58 1.65
N GLU A 25 13.19 8.18 2.79
CA GLU A 25 13.71 7.74 4.09
C GLU A 25 12.58 7.57 5.10
N LEU A 26 12.72 6.57 5.98
CA LEU A 26 11.92 6.41 7.19
C LEU A 26 12.84 6.60 8.40
N GLY A 27 12.35 7.34 9.39
CA GLY A 27 12.93 7.32 10.73
C GLY A 27 12.73 5.93 11.38
N PRO A 28 13.21 5.72 12.62
CA PRO A 28 12.76 4.57 13.40
C PRO A 28 11.26 4.72 13.71
N PRO A 29 10.48 3.64 13.86
CA PRO A 29 9.09 3.76 14.31
C PRO A 29 9.02 4.25 15.76
N PRO A 30 7.96 5.04 16.15
CA PRO A 30 7.81 5.50 17.52
C PRO A 30 7.51 4.32 18.46
N LEU A 31 8.11 4.30 19.64
CA LEU A 31 7.85 3.31 20.68
C LEU A 31 6.66 3.75 21.54
N ALA A 32 5.74 2.85 21.80
CA ALA A 32 4.64 3.08 22.74
C ALA A 32 4.09 1.75 23.28
N SER A 33 3.34 1.83 24.37
CA SER A 33 2.61 0.73 25.02
C SER A 33 1.11 0.94 24.94
N GLU A 34 0.31 -0.05 25.32
CA GLU A 34 -1.16 0.10 25.40
C GLU A 34 -1.56 1.22 26.37
N ALA A 35 -0.74 1.53 27.39
CA ALA A 35 -1.02 2.60 28.36
C ALA A 35 -0.93 4.01 27.75
N ASP A 36 -0.27 4.17 26.60
CA ASP A 36 -0.17 5.45 25.89
C ASP A 36 -1.42 5.78 25.07
N PHE A 37 -2.40 4.88 25.05
CA PHE A 37 -3.65 5.06 24.30
C PHE A 37 -4.80 5.43 25.23
N VAL A 38 -5.68 6.30 24.73
CA VAL A 38 -6.84 6.78 25.47
C VAL A 38 -8.14 6.38 24.76
N PRO A 39 -9.23 6.16 25.54
CA PRO A 39 -10.54 5.97 24.96
C PRO A 39 -10.93 7.16 24.07
N VAL A 40 -11.49 6.88 22.91
CA VAL A 40 -12.04 7.92 22.05
C VAL A 40 -13.56 7.74 21.94
N PRO A 41 -14.33 8.83 21.84
CA PRO A 41 -15.77 8.75 21.64
C PRO A 41 -16.10 7.96 20.36
N SER A 42 -17.19 7.20 20.38
CA SER A 42 -17.73 6.65 19.14
C SER A 42 -18.14 7.80 18.23
N LEU A 43 -17.74 7.70 16.95
CA LEU A 43 -18.12 8.69 15.92
C LEU A 43 -19.42 8.21 15.25
N PRO A 44 -20.58 8.76 15.63
CA PRO A 44 -21.86 8.30 15.09
C PRO A 44 -21.95 8.62 13.59
N GLY A 45 -22.55 7.71 12.82
CA GLY A 45 -22.92 7.92 11.43
C GLY A 45 -21.84 7.65 10.39
N ARG A 46 -20.59 7.35 10.73
CA ARG A 46 -19.55 6.99 9.77
C ARG A 46 -19.53 5.48 9.54
N LYS A 47 -19.80 5.06 8.31
CA LYS A 47 -19.68 3.65 7.92
C LYS A 47 -18.22 3.34 7.61
N ALA A 48 -17.66 2.32 8.27
CA ALA A 48 -16.34 1.81 7.96
C ALA A 48 -16.29 1.31 6.50
N ILE A 49 -15.24 1.65 5.77
CA ILE A 49 -14.98 0.96 4.51
C ILE A 49 -14.48 -0.45 4.83
N SER A 50 -14.89 -1.41 4.05
CA SER A 50 -14.53 -2.82 4.22
C SER A 50 -14.49 -3.53 2.88
N VAL A 51 -13.72 -4.61 2.81
CA VAL A 51 -13.67 -5.51 1.66
C VAL A 51 -13.60 -6.95 2.17
N ASN A 52 -14.16 -7.89 1.44
CA ASN A 52 -13.88 -9.30 1.69
C ASN A 52 -12.56 -9.68 0.97
N PRO A 53 -11.46 -9.89 1.71
CA PRO A 53 -10.17 -10.20 1.08
C PRO A 53 -10.14 -11.59 0.43
N MET A 54 -11.13 -12.44 0.70
CA MET A 54 -11.29 -13.77 0.08
C MET A 54 -12.03 -13.71 -1.26
N ASP A 55 -12.54 -12.54 -1.68
CA ASP A 55 -13.20 -12.33 -2.96
C ASP A 55 -12.29 -11.51 -3.89
N ARG A 56 -11.72 -12.18 -4.91
CA ARG A 56 -10.83 -11.55 -5.89
C ARG A 56 -11.46 -10.31 -6.55
N ALA A 57 -12.70 -10.44 -7.00
CA ALA A 57 -13.37 -9.35 -7.70
C ALA A 57 -13.66 -8.16 -6.78
N ALA A 58 -13.98 -8.41 -5.51
CA ALA A 58 -14.14 -7.36 -4.51
C ALA A 58 -12.82 -6.64 -4.25
N VAL A 59 -11.69 -7.37 -4.11
CA VAL A 59 -10.36 -6.79 -3.90
C VAL A 59 -9.91 -5.96 -5.11
N VAL A 60 -10.12 -6.46 -6.34
CA VAL A 60 -9.82 -5.70 -7.57
C VAL A 60 -10.63 -4.39 -7.61
N ARG A 61 -11.94 -4.45 -7.39
CA ARG A 61 -12.79 -3.23 -7.35
C ARG A 61 -12.32 -2.28 -6.25
N PHE A 62 -12.03 -2.79 -5.06
CA PHE A 62 -11.59 -1.98 -3.92
C PHE A 62 -10.25 -1.28 -4.19
N TYR A 63 -9.31 -1.97 -4.83
CA TYR A 63 -8.08 -1.36 -5.31
C TYR A 63 -8.34 -0.24 -6.31
N GLN A 64 -9.15 -0.51 -7.33
CA GLN A 64 -9.41 0.46 -8.40
C GLN A 64 -10.22 1.67 -7.94
N THR A 65 -11.14 1.51 -6.98
CA THR A 65 -12.04 2.58 -6.54
C THR A 65 -11.60 3.29 -5.27
N THR A 66 -10.78 2.65 -4.42
CA THR A 66 -10.38 3.18 -3.11
C THR A 66 -8.89 3.50 -3.05
N TYR A 67 -8.04 2.53 -3.39
CA TYR A 67 -6.59 2.78 -3.40
C TYR A 67 -6.22 3.84 -4.43
N ARG A 68 -6.67 3.68 -5.68
CA ARG A 68 -6.37 4.62 -6.76
C ARG A 68 -7.03 6.00 -6.58
N ALA A 69 -8.13 6.09 -5.86
CA ALA A 69 -8.76 7.38 -5.56
C ALA A 69 -7.88 8.30 -4.69
N SER A 70 -6.88 7.74 -4.00
CA SER A 70 -5.91 8.50 -3.24
C SER A 70 -4.61 8.81 -4.00
N ASP A 71 -4.50 8.39 -5.27
CA ASP A 71 -3.34 8.69 -6.12
C ASP A 71 -3.50 10.03 -6.84
N GLY A 72 -2.38 10.76 -7.02
CA GLY A 72 -2.35 11.95 -7.87
C GLY A 72 -3.20 13.13 -7.40
N VAL A 73 -3.67 13.13 -6.17
CA VAL A 73 -4.42 14.26 -5.59
C VAL A 73 -3.47 15.45 -5.42
N ALA A 74 -3.90 16.63 -5.83
CA ALA A 74 -3.09 17.84 -5.71
C ALA A 74 -2.98 18.31 -4.25
N ALA A 75 -1.76 18.59 -3.79
CA ALA A 75 -1.51 19.02 -2.43
C ALA A 75 -2.20 20.36 -2.09
N GLY A 76 -2.16 21.33 -3.01
CA GLY A 76 -2.71 22.67 -2.76
C GLY A 76 -2.10 23.32 -1.52
N TRP A 77 -0.84 23.03 -1.20
CA TRP A 77 -0.16 23.56 -0.04
C TRP A 77 0.12 25.05 -0.18
N ASP A 78 -0.28 25.82 0.83
CA ASP A 78 -0.17 27.28 0.88
C ASP A 78 0.92 27.80 1.85
N GLY A 79 1.70 26.89 2.47
CA GLY A 79 2.76 27.24 3.40
C GLY A 79 4.09 27.66 2.73
N ASN A 80 5.09 27.95 3.55
CA ASN A 80 6.40 28.40 3.10
C ASN A 80 7.53 27.94 4.03
N ARG A 81 8.43 27.07 3.53
CA ARG A 81 9.56 26.53 4.31
C ARG A 81 10.53 27.62 4.78
N SER A 82 10.82 28.61 3.93
CA SER A 82 11.80 29.65 4.23
C SER A 82 11.33 30.60 5.33
N ASN A 83 10.02 30.76 5.47
CA ASN A 83 9.43 31.64 6.50
C ASN A 83 8.90 30.80 7.70
N CYS A 84 9.15 29.51 7.71
CA CYS A 84 8.62 28.59 8.74
C CYS A 84 7.10 28.65 8.87
N ASP A 85 6.40 28.85 7.75
CA ASP A 85 4.94 28.77 7.68
C ASP A 85 4.54 27.35 7.28
N ALA A 86 3.96 26.61 8.22
CA ALA A 86 3.53 25.23 7.98
C ALA A 86 2.36 25.17 6.99
N GLY A 87 1.57 26.22 6.89
CA GLY A 87 0.42 26.29 6.00
C GLY A 87 -0.56 25.14 6.19
N SER A 88 -1.33 24.91 5.17
CA SER A 88 -2.27 23.79 5.07
C SER A 88 -2.21 23.14 3.69
N THR A 89 -2.63 21.89 3.60
CA THR A 89 -2.88 21.21 2.33
C THR A 89 -4.37 21.17 2.04
N SER A 90 -4.74 20.92 0.78
CA SER A 90 -6.16 20.79 0.40
C SER A 90 -6.84 19.69 1.21
N GLN A 91 -8.13 19.85 1.51
CA GLN A 91 -8.92 18.82 2.20
C GLN A 91 -8.89 17.48 1.45
N ALA A 92 -8.95 17.52 0.11
CA ALA A 92 -8.87 16.32 -0.72
C ALA A 92 -7.54 15.56 -0.53
N TYR A 93 -6.42 16.28 -0.34
CA TYR A 93 -5.11 15.68 -0.11
C TYR A 93 -5.00 15.01 1.27
N THR A 94 -5.56 15.67 2.27
CA THR A 94 -5.67 15.14 3.63
C THR A 94 -6.59 13.92 3.66
N ASP A 95 -7.72 13.98 2.97
CA ASP A 95 -8.66 12.86 2.82
C ASP A 95 -8.03 11.67 2.10
N ALA A 96 -7.19 11.91 1.08
CA ALA A 96 -6.45 10.86 0.39
C ALA A 96 -5.46 10.14 1.31
N THR A 97 -4.81 10.87 2.23
CA THR A 97 -3.90 10.28 3.22
C THR A 97 -4.63 9.28 4.12
N ILE A 98 -5.75 9.70 4.73
CA ILE A 98 -6.49 8.81 5.64
C ILE A 98 -7.26 7.72 4.89
N LEU A 99 -7.67 7.95 3.65
CA LEU A 99 -8.29 6.94 2.80
C LEU A 99 -7.30 5.78 2.54
N ARG A 100 -6.01 6.09 2.29
CA ARG A 100 -4.96 5.10 2.09
C ARG A 100 -4.71 4.27 3.36
N VAL A 101 -4.69 4.88 4.55
CA VAL A 101 -4.65 4.17 5.84
C VAL A 101 -5.83 3.20 5.95
N ASN A 102 -7.04 3.69 5.72
CA ASN A 102 -8.27 2.91 5.84
C ASN A 102 -8.37 1.79 4.79
N TYR A 103 -7.80 2.00 3.61
CA TYR A 103 -7.67 0.96 2.59
C TYR A 103 -6.85 -0.23 3.10
N PHE A 104 -5.64 0.02 3.63
CA PHE A 104 -4.79 -1.06 4.15
C PHE A 104 -5.42 -1.78 5.35
N ARG A 105 -6.08 -1.04 6.24
CA ARG A 105 -6.80 -1.62 7.36
C ARG A 105 -7.93 -2.53 6.90
N ALA A 106 -8.73 -2.10 5.93
CA ALA A 106 -9.82 -2.90 5.37
C ALA A 106 -9.33 -4.18 4.69
N LEU A 107 -8.18 -4.14 4.01
CA LEU A 107 -7.59 -5.34 3.39
C LEU A 107 -7.22 -6.43 4.37
N VAL A 108 -6.78 -6.07 5.59
CA VAL A 108 -6.48 -7.05 6.64
C VAL A 108 -7.70 -7.42 7.50
N GLY A 109 -8.90 -6.96 7.11
CA GLY A 109 -10.15 -7.21 7.82
C GLY A 109 -10.40 -6.30 9.03
N LEU A 110 -9.57 -5.29 9.28
CA LEU A 110 -9.81 -4.27 10.28
C LEU A 110 -10.86 -3.26 9.79
N PRO A 111 -11.61 -2.61 10.69
CA PRO A 111 -12.46 -1.48 10.30
C PRO A 111 -11.63 -0.36 9.66
N GLY A 112 -12.00 0.03 8.43
CA GLY A 112 -11.45 1.20 7.75
C GLY A 112 -12.24 2.46 8.12
N ASP A 113 -12.20 2.84 9.40
CA ASP A 113 -12.99 3.93 9.98
C ASP A 113 -12.14 4.92 10.80
N VAL A 114 -10.81 4.84 10.66
CA VAL A 114 -9.90 5.81 11.28
C VAL A 114 -10.17 7.20 10.73
N VAL A 115 -10.21 8.19 11.62
CA VAL A 115 -10.40 9.60 11.28
C VAL A 115 -9.21 10.43 11.72
N LEU A 116 -9.05 11.61 11.13
CA LEU A 116 -8.04 12.57 11.55
C LEU A 116 -8.59 13.49 12.64
N SER A 117 -7.80 13.66 13.72
CA SER A 117 -7.99 14.74 14.68
C SER A 117 -7.42 16.03 14.11
N ASN A 118 -8.22 17.06 14.03
CA ASN A 118 -7.73 18.37 13.59
C ASN A 118 -6.60 18.90 14.50
N ALA A 119 -6.75 18.73 15.82
CA ALA A 119 -5.75 19.18 16.79
C ALA A 119 -4.40 18.45 16.63
N TRP A 120 -4.42 17.14 16.32
CA TRP A 120 -3.20 16.38 16.08
C TRP A 120 -2.61 16.69 14.70
N SER A 121 -3.46 16.88 13.71
CA SER A 121 -3.03 17.20 12.35
C SER A 121 -2.34 18.55 12.25
N LEU A 122 -2.78 19.55 13.01
CA LEU A 122 -2.08 20.84 13.09
C LEU A 122 -0.66 20.71 13.65
N LYS A 123 -0.49 19.93 14.73
CA LYS A 123 0.83 19.65 15.29
C LYS A 123 1.70 18.77 14.37
N ALA A 124 1.07 17.79 13.71
CA ALA A 124 1.74 16.96 12.72
C ALA A 124 2.21 17.78 11.49
N GLN A 125 1.44 18.82 11.10
CA GLN A 125 1.83 19.74 10.03
C GLN A 125 3.08 20.54 10.39
N ASP A 126 3.17 21.02 11.65
CA ASP A 126 4.39 21.66 12.17
C ASP A 126 5.59 20.69 12.13
N ALA A 127 5.39 19.44 12.59
CA ALA A 127 6.45 18.44 12.57
C ALA A 127 6.91 18.10 11.14
N ALA A 128 5.99 17.93 10.20
CA ALA A 128 6.31 17.70 8.81
C ALA A 128 7.13 18.88 8.21
N LEU A 129 6.78 20.14 8.56
CA LEU A 129 7.57 21.30 8.17
C LEU A 129 8.99 21.26 8.74
N MET A 130 9.13 20.94 10.04
CA MET A 130 10.46 20.82 10.68
C MET A 130 11.32 19.77 9.97
N MET A 131 10.78 18.58 9.69
CA MET A 131 11.50 17.51 8.97
C MET A 131 11.89 17.96 7.56
N SER A 132 10.95 18.56 6.83
CA SER A 132 11.16 19.07 5.47
C SER A 132 12.22 20.20 5.42
N ALA A 133 12.18 21.15 6.36
CA ALA A 133 13.10 22.28 6.41
C ALA A 133 14.50 21.86 6.88
N GLN A 134 14.58 20.93 7.83
CA GLN A 134 15.85 20.39 8.34
C GLN A 134 16.48 19.38 7.36
N GLY A 135 15.67 18.70 6.53
CA GLY A 135 16.13 17.61 5.67
C GLY A 135 16.55 16.35 6.45
N GLN A 136 15.99 16.14 7.64
CA GLN A 136 16.28 15.01 8.53
C GLN A 136 15.04 14.58 9.29
N LEU A 137 15.04 13.34 9.82
CA LEU A 137 13.97 12.77 10.64
C LEU A 137 14.44 12.59 12.09
N SER A 138 13.59 12.96 13.06
CA SER A 138 13.84 12.73 14.49
C SER A 138 12.54 12.72 15.27
N HIS A 139 12.38 11.76 16.19
CA HIS A 139 11.29 11.78 17.19
C HIS A 139 11.56 12.74 18.36
N SER A 140 12.74 13.30 18.43
CA SER A 140 13.14 14.25 19.48
C SER A 140 13.95 15.40 18.85
N PRO A 141 13.33 16.19 17.93
CA PRO A 141 14.01 17.32 17.31
C PRO A 141 14.44 18.33 18.36
N GLY A 142 15.67 18.80 18.25
CA GLY A 142 16.20 19.82 19.17
C GLY A 142 15.66 21.22 18.85
N THR A 143 15.68 22.13 19.83
CA THR A 143 15.23 23.52 19.66
C THR A 143 16.01 24.32 18.63
N SER A 144 17.15 23.82 18.19
CA SER A 144 17.98 24.43 17.12
C SER A 144 17.57 23.99 15.70
N TRP A 145 16.61 23.10 15.55
CA TRP A 145 16.13 22.64 14.24
C TRP A 145 15.45 23.79 13.49
N ALA A 146 15.61 23.77 12.18
CA ALA A 146 14.88 24.69 11.30
C ALA A 146 13.37 24.59 11.56
N CYS A 147 12.70 25.71 11.69
CA CYS A 147 11.26 25.84 11.93
C CYS A 147 10.74 25.12 13.20
N TYR A 148 11.59 24.97 14.22
CA TYR A 148 11.20 24.29 15.45
C TYR A 148 9.96 24.90 16.10
N THR A 149 9.00 24.04 16.48
CA THR A 149 7.92 24.35 17.40
C THR A 149 7.78 23.26 18.45
N ALA A 150 7.37 23.60 19.67
CA ALA A 150 7.12 22.59 20.70
C ALA A 150 5.96 21.66 20.32
N ALA A 151 4.98 22.17 19.59
CA ALA A 151 3.85 21.38 19.07
C ALA A 151 4.30 20.37 18.03
N GLY A 152 5.16 20.77 17.10
CA GLY A 152 5.77 19.88 16.12
C GLY A 152 6.68 18.82 16.77
N ALA A 153 7.46 19.21 17.79
CA ALA A 153 8.30 18.25 18.54
C ALA A 153 7.45 17.20 19.28
N GLU A 154 6.31 17.59 19.87
CA GLU A 154 5.35 16.65 20.46
C GLU A 154 4.80 15.69 19.43
N ALA A 155 4.38 16.18 18.25
CA ALA A 155 3.86 15.36 17.18
C ALA A 155 4.91 14.36 16.67
N ALA A 156 6.13 14.84 16.39
CA ALA A 156 7.24 14.00 15.94
C ALA A 156 7.50 12.81 16.88
N GLY A 157 7.37 13.00 18.19
CA GLY A 157 7.55 11.94 19.21
C GLY A 157 6.46 10.86 19.19
N LYS A 158 5.32 11.10 18.53
CA LYS A 158 4.16 10.21 18.53
C LYS A 158 3.77 9.72 17.13
N SER A 159 4.59 9.97 16.14
CA SER A 159 4.26 9.80 14.73
C SER A 159 5.17 8.83 14.01
N ASN A 160 4.64 8.19 12.99
CA ASN A 160 5.45 7.68 11.90
C ASN A 160 5.99 8.86 11.09
N LEU A 161 7.28 8.85 10.76
CA LEU A 161 7.96 9.95 10.08
C LEU A 161 8.53 9.50 8.75
N ALA A 162 8.24 10.24 7.67
CA ALA A 162 8.81 10.00 6.34
C ALA A 162 9.40 11.26 5.74
N LEU A 163 10.53 11.11 5.04
CA LEU A 163 11.17 12.14 4.24
C LEU A 163 11.29 11.66 2.79
N GLY A 164 11.09 12.54 1.82
CA GLY A 164 11.03 12.18 0.40
C GLY A 164 9.70 11.58 -0.04
N ALA A 165 8.73 11.40 0.88
CA ALA A 165 7.37 10.97 0.61
C ALA A 165 6.37 11.75 1.47
N ASP A 166 5.17 11.94 0.95
CA ASP A 166 4.07 12.66 1.59
C ASP A 166 2.73 11.99 1.30
N ALA A 167 1.69 12.33 2.04
CA ALA A 167 0.32 11.86 1.91
C ALA A 167 0.21 10.35 1.67
N ALA A 168 -0.57 9.91 0.66
CA ALA A 168 -0.80 8.51 0.35
C ALA A 168 0.50 7.73 0.07
N ARG A 169 1.52 8.37 -0.53
CA ARG A 169 2.83 7.74 -0.80
C ARG A 169 3.61 7.45 0.48
N ALA A 170 3.52 8.33 1.48
CA ALA A 170 4.12 8.07 2.79
C ALA A 170 3.47 6.87 3.48
N ILE A 171 2.14 6.70 3.34
CA ILE A 171 1.44 5.53 3.88
C ILE A 171 1.92 4.24 3.21
N ASP A 172 2.12 4.23 1.88
CA ASP A 172 2.69 3.08 1.17
C ASP A 172 4.11 2.77 1.66
N LEU A 173 4.93 3.80 1.92
CA LEU A 173 6.29 3.66 2.45
C LEU A 173 6.29 3.07 3.87
N TYR A 174 5.38 3.51 4.75
CA TYR A 174 5.19 2.92 6.08
C TYR A 174 4.73 1.45 6.02
N MET A 175 3.91 1.10 5.04
CA MET A 175 3.45 -0.28 4.84
C MET A 175 4.55 -1.17 4.26
N ASP A 176 5.45 -0.66 3.45
CA ASP A 176 6.66 -1.36 2.99
C ASP A 176 7.68 -1.50 4.13
N ASP A 177 7.88 -0.44 4.90
CA ASP A 177 8.78 -0.35 6.07
C ASP A 177 10.24 -0.75 5.72
N PRO A 178 10.88 -0.08 4.74
CA PRO A 178 12.25 -0.35 4.36
C PRO A 178 13.25 0.15 5.40
N GLY A 179 14.49 -0.31 5.29
CA GLY A 179 15.59 0.08 6.18
C GLY A 179 15.94 -1.01 7.19
N SER A 180 16.87 -0.69 8.09
CA SER A 180 17.41 -1.61 9.10
C SER A 180 17.02 -1.17 10.52
N GLY A 181 17.57 -1.83 11.54
CA GLY A 181 17.32 -1.48 12.94
C GLY A 181 15.84 -1.65 13.33
N GLY A 182 15.23 -0.61 13.88
CA GLY A 182 13.81 -0.60 14.31
C GLY A 182 12.83 -0.89 13.17
N ASN A 183 13.18 -0.51 11.94
CA ASN A 183 12.33 -0.75 10.78
C ASN A 183 12.25 -2.24 10.39
N ALA A 184 13.24 -3.06 10.75
CA ALA A 184 13.19 -4.52 10.57
C ALA A 184 12.03 -5.17 11.35
N ALA A 185 11.55 -4.53 12.41
CA ALA A 185 10.37 -4.95 13.16
C ALA A 185 9.04 -4.50 12.55
N VAL A 186 9.08 -3.83 11.38
CA VAL A 186 7.95 -3.23 10.65
C VAL A 186 7.04 -2.37 11.54
N GLY A 187 7.64 -1.56 12.40
CA GLY A 187 6.93 -0.82 13.43
C GLY A 187 5.97 0.24 12.88
N HIS A 188 6.32 0.91 11.77
CA HIS A 188 5.42 1.87 11.11
C HIS A 188 4.16 1.18 10.61
N ARG A 189 4.31 0.04 9.94
CA ARG A 189 3.18 -0.81 9.48
C ARG A 189 2.33 -1.26 10.64
N ARG A 190 2.96 -1.71 11.74
CA ARG A 190 2.25 -2.19 12.94
C ARG A 190 1.36 -1.12 13.54
N TRP A 191 1.77 0.15 13.55
CA TRP A 191 0.95 1.26 14.02
C TRP A 191 -0.24 1.56 13.09
N ILE A 192 -0.05 1.51 11.76
CA ILE A 192 -1.16 1.66 10.80
C ILE A 192 -2.20 0.54 11.00
N LEU A 193 -1.72 -0.69 11.21
CA LEU A 193 -2.55 -1.87 11.37
C LEU A 193 -2.91 -2.19 12.83
N TYR A 194 -2.62 -1.28 13.77
CA TYR A 194 -2.95 -1.50 15.18
C TYR A 194 -4.48 -1.50 15.38
N PRO A 195 -5.05 -2.65 15.83
CA PRO A 195 -6.52 -2.81 15.82
C PRO A 195 -7.29 -1.78 16.60
N PRO A 196 -6.87 -1.31 17.82
CA PRO A 196 -7.62 -0.33 18.61
C PRO A 196 -7.69 1.07 18.00
N THR A 197 -6.83 1.42 17.05
CA THR A 197 -6.71 2.78 16.51
C THR A 197 -8.01 3.24 15.84
N LYS A 198 -8.49 4.42 16.24
CA LYS A 198 -9.66 5.12 15.70
C LYS A 198 -9.37 6.55 15.27
N ILE A 199 -8.34 7.16 15.85
CA ILE A 199 -7.96 8.54 15.56
C ILE A 199 -6.46 8.58 15.25
N MET A 200 -6.09 9.35 14.24
CA MET A 200 -4.72 9.71 13.88
C MET A 200 -4.63 11.22 13.65
N GLY A 201 -3.43 11.74 13.44
CA GLY A 201 -3.18 13.07 12.89
C GLY A 201 -2.33 12.93 11.64
N ALA A 202 -2.42 13.86 10.69
CA ALA A 202 -1.57 13.85 9.51
C ALA A 202 -1.10 15.26 9.16
N GLY A 203 0.21 15.41 9.01
CA GLY A 203 0.88 16.58 8.46
C GLY A 203 1.61 16.21 7.17
N ASN A 204 1.55 17.09 6.17
CA ASN A 204 2.13 16.84 4.85
C ASN A 204 2.78 18.09 4.29
N ILE A 205 4.03 17.99 3.91
CA ILE A 205 4.75 19.02 3.15
C ILE A 205 5.13 18.43 1.80
N PRO A 206 4.63 18.98 0.67
CA PRO A 206 4.93 18.43 -0.65
C PRO A 206 6.38 18.69 -1.06
N GLY A 207 6.91 17.86 -1.95
CA GLY A 207 8.30 17.92 -2.41
C GLY A 207 8.65 19.09 -3.33
N THR A 208 7.72 19.99 -3.63
CA THR A 208 7.97 21.14 -4.48
C THR A 208 8.93 22.13 -3.77
N GLY A 209 10.11 22.33 -4.35
CA GLY A 209 11.11 23.27 -3.83
C GLY A 209 11.85 22.81 -2.56
N GLY A 210 11.81 21.51 -2.22
CA GLY A 210 12.51 20.95 -1.07
C GLY A 210 12.13 19.51 -0.78
N TRP A 211 12.41 19.01 0.42
CA TRP A 211 12.04 17.65 0.82
C TRP A 211 10.52 17.53 1.01
N ALA A 212 9.92 16.51 0.39
CA ALA A 212 8.62 16.06 0.82
C ALA A 212 8.75 15.51 2.24
N ALA A 213 7.75 15.70 3.09
CA ALA A 213 7.70 15.11 4.42
C ALA A 213 6.27 14.75 4.83
N ASN A 214 6.14 13.66 5.58
CA ASN A 214 4.91 13.30 6.24
C ASN A 214 5.17 13.02 7.71
N ASP A 215 4.29 13.51 8.54
CA ASP A 215 4.15 13.15 9.95
C ASP A 215 2.76 12.54 10.13
N LEU A 216 2.70 11.25 10.48
CA LEU A 216 1.46 10.55 10.76
C LEU A 216 1.40 10.22 12.26
N TRP A 217 0.69 11.04 13.03
CA TRP A 217 0.49 10.80 14.46
C TRP A 217 -0.32 9.54 14.70
N VAL A 218 0.30 8.51 15.27
CA VAL A 218 -0.27 7.16 15.41
C VAL A 218 -0.51 6.74 16.87
N ILE A 219 0.09 7.42 17.86
CA ILE A 219 0.02 7.05 19.27
C ILE A 219 -1.15 7.77 19.94
N GLY A 220 -1.95 7.04 20.72
CA GLY A 220 -2.97 7.59 21.62
C GLY A 220 -4.42 7.46 21.15
N GLY A 221 -4.68 7.11 19.90
CA GLY A 221 -5.99 7.20 19.26
C GLY A 221 -6.90 5.98 19.38
N GLY A 222 -7.27 5.52 20.59
CA GLY A 222 -8.27 4.47 20.80
C GLY A 222 -7.77 3.26 21.60
N THR A 223 -8.66 2.69 22.40
CA THR A 223 -8.37 1.54 23.27
C THR A 223 -9.28 0.34 23.00
N VAL A 224 -10.39 0.54 22.28
CA VAL A 224 -11.37 -0.51 22.01
C VAL A 224 -10.93 -1.33 20.80
N ARG A 225 -10.63 -2.60 21.04
CA ARG A 225 -10.25 -3.55 19.99
C ARG A 225 -11.50 -4.11 19.32
N PRO A 226 -11.56 -4.20 17.98
CA PRO A 226 -12.62 -4.92 17.29
C PRO A 226 -12.58 -6.41 17.65
N ALA A 227 -13.73 -7.09 17.67
CA ALA A 227 -13.81 -8.52 17.94
C ALA A 227 -13.10 -9.37 16.86
N GLN A 228 -13.03 -8.86 15.66
CA GLN A 228 -12.34 -9.48 14.53
C GLN A 228 -11.54 -8.43 13.74
N PRO A 229 -10.43 -8.81 13.11
CA PRO A 229 -9.80 -10.13 13.11
C PRO A 229 -9.06 -10.43 14.44
N GLU A 230 -8.92 -11.71 14.78
CA GLU A 230 -8.16 -12.17 15.96
C GLU A 230 -6.67 -11.86 15.83
N TRP A 231 -6.15 -11.88 14.61
CA TRP A 231 -4.76 -11.62 14.24
C TRP A 231 -4.69 -10.82 12.94
N VAL A 232 -3.57 -10.18 12.72
CA VAL A 232 -3.33 -9.35 11.53
C VAL A 232 -2.08 -9.84 10.82
N ALA A 233 -2.19 -10.17 9.54
CA ALA A 233 -1.03 -10.48 8.69
C ALA A 233 -0.86 -9.42 7.60
N TRP A 234 0.38 -9.21 7.20
CA TRP A 234 0.71 -8.45 6.01
C TRP A 234 1.78 -9.19 5.19
N PRO A 235 1.56 -9.50 3.91
CA PRO A 235 0.30 -9.28 3.17
C PRO A 235 -0.90 -9.99 3.80
N PRO A 236 -2.16 -9.54 3.50
CA PRO A 236 -3.36 -10.08 4.11
C PRO A 236 -3.62 -11.53 3.70
N ARG A 237 -4.37 -12.27 4.50
CA ARG A 237 -4.96 -13.52 4.02
C ARG A 237 -5.92 -13.24 2.87
N GLY A 238 -5.91 -14.09 1.83
CA GLY A 238 -6.70 -13.94 0.62
C GLY A 238 -5.97 -13.16 -0.46
N TYR A 239 -6.68 -12.34 -1.21
CA TYR A 239 -6.15 -11.64 -2.37
C TYR A 239 -5.48 -10.32 -2.01
N VAL A 240 -4.33 -10.05 -2.64
CA VAL A 240 -3.60 -8.78 -2.50
C VAL A 240 -3.07 -8.32 -3.86
N PRO A 241 -3.32 -7.05 -4.26
CA PRO A 241 -2.67 -6.46 -5.42
C PRO A 241 -1.15 -6.46 -5.29
N TYR A 242 -0.43 -6.86 -6.34
CA TYR A 242 1.03 -6.92 -6.31
C TYR A 242 1.66 -5.54 -6.03
N GLN A 243 0.97 -4.46 -6.36
CA GLN A 243 1.40 -3.08 -6.07
C GLN A 243 1.46 -2.78 -4.56
N ASN A 244 0.69 -3.52 -3.76
CA ASN A 244 0.64 -3.34 -2.30
C ASN A 244 1.64 -4.22 -1.53
N LEU A 245 2.41 -5.05 -2.23
CA LEU A 245 3.45 -5.85 -1.57
C LEU A 245 4.57 -4.96 -1.00
N PRO A 246 5.22 -5.37 0.08
CA PRO A 246 6.40 -4.68 0.61
C PRO A 246 7.59 -4.92 -0.32
N ARG A 247 7.75 -4.07 -1.34
CA ARG A 247 8.67 -4.30 -2.45
C ARG A 247 10.13 -4.01 -2.11
N SER A 248 10.36 -2.97 -1.29
CA SER A 248 11.71 -2.55 -0.93
C SER A 248 12.23 -3.35 0.25
N SER A 249 11.38 -3.65 1.23
CA SER A 249 11.75 -4.44 2.40
C SER A 249 11.63 -5.94 2.18
N GLY A 250 10.70 -6.39 1.37
CA GLY A 250 10.34 -7.79 1.21
C GLY A 250 9.68 -8.41 2.44
N ARG A 251 9.43 -7.64 3.50
CA ARG A 251 9.05 -8.13 4.82
C ARG A 251 7.57 -8.47 4.92
N TRP A 252 7.27 -9.73 5.21
CA TRP A 252 5.95 -10.20 5.60
C TRP A 252 5.86 -10.23 7.13
N SER A 253 4.66 -10.13 7.68
CA SER A 253 4.47 -10.05 9.13
C SER A 253 3.18 -10.72 9.57
N PHE A 254 3.18 -11.25 10.80
CA PHE A 254 2.01 -11.78 11.48
C PHE A 254 1.99 -11.23 12.90
N SER A 255 0.91 -10.56 13.25
CA SER A 255 0.71 -9.86 14.53
C SER A 255 -0.41 -10.50 15.33
N TYR A 256 -0.18 -10.72 16.61
CA TYR A 256 -1.19 -11.22 17.53
C TYR A 256 -1.00 -10.58 18.90
N ARG A 257 -2.09 -10.06 19.49
CA ARG A 257 -2.05 -9.39 20.80
C ARG A 257 -1.46 -10.31 21.86
N SER A 258 -0.46 -9.80 22.59
CA SER A 258 0.19 -10.50 23.72
C SER A 258 0.74 -11.90 23.39
N ALA A 259 0.92 -12.25 22.11
CA ALA A 259 1.54 -13.52 21.74
C ALA A 259 3.05 -13.48 21.96
N THR A 260 3.63 -14.67 22.21
CA THR A 260 5.08 -14.88 22.26
C THR A 260 5.52 -15.66 21.03
N PHE A 261 6.49 -15.12 20.32
CA PHE A 261 7.03 -15.69 19.07
C PHE A 261 8.44 -16.28 19.22
N THR A 262 9.01 -16.35 20.41
CA THR A 262 10.40 -16.77 20.66
C THR A 262 10.75 -18.10 19.99
N ASN A 263 9.83 -19.07 19.99
CA ASN A 263 10.03 -20.39 19.39
C ASN A 263 9.15 -20.58 18.13
N ALA A 264 8.53 -19.51 17.64
CA ALA A 264 7.68 -19.59 16.47
C ALA A 264 8.50 -19.91 15.21
N ARG A 265 7.88 -20.61 14.27
CA ARG A 265 8.45 -20.97 12.99
C ARG A 265 7.49 -20.56 11.87
N VAL A 266 8.05 -20.10 10.77
CA VAL A 266 7.30 -19.75 9.57
C VAL A 266 7.65 -20.74 8.47
N PHE A 267 6.62 -21.30 7.86
CA PHE A 267 6.73 -22.15 6.67
C PHE A 267 5.90 -21.53 5.56
N MET A 268 6.45 -21.50 4.36
CA MET A 268 5.74 -21.02 3.18
C MET A 268 5.88 -22.04 2.06
N GLN A 269 4.79 -22.17 1.27
CA GLN A 269 4.76 -23.02 0.10
C GLN A 269 4.08 -22.30 -1.06
N HIS A 270 4.54 -22.58 -2.28
CA HIS A 270 3.90 -22.20 -3.54
C HIS A 270 3.84 -23.42 -4.45
N ALA A 271 2.65 -23.78 -4.93
CA ALA A 271 2.43 -24.94 -5.79
C ALA A 271 3.09 -26.24 -5.26
N GLY A 272 3.03 -26.48 -3.95
CA GLY A 272 3.63 -27.65 -3.29
C GLY A 272 5.16 -27.56 -3.05
N THR A 273 5.80 -26.51 -3.49
CA THR A 273 7.24 -26.28 -3.29
C THR A 273 7.49 -25.35 -2.11
N ASN A 274 8.46 -25.69 -1.25
CA ASN A 274 8.84 -24.83 -0.13
C ASN A 274 9.46 -23.52 -0.64
N VAL A 275 9.02 -22.42 -0.05
CA VAL A 275 9.61 -21.08 -0.22
C VAL A 275 10.48 -20.81 1.01
N PRO A 276 11.79 -20.69 0.87
CA PRO A 276 12.67 -20.37 2.00
C PRO A 276 12.32 -19.01 2.60
N VAL A 277 12.39 -18.91 3.93
CA VAL A 277 12.13 -17.66 4.66
C VAL A 277 13.28 -17.31 5.58
N THR A 278 13.59 -16.03 5.71
CA THR A 278 14.55 -15.52 6.68
C THR A 278 13.79 -14.73 7.73
N LEU A 279 13.91 -15.12 9.01
CA LEU A 279 13.28 -14.37 10.10
C LEU A 279 14.08 -13.09 10.39
N GLU A 280 13.34 -11.99 10.61
CA GLU A 280 13.91 -10.74 11.10
C GLU A 280 13.98 -10.73 12.63
N ASN A 281 14.80 -9.83 13.17
CA ASN A 281 14.88 -9.63 14.60
C ASN A 281 13.54 -9.14 15.15
N GLN A 282 13.06 -9.82 16.20
CA GLN A 282 11.82 -9.46 16.86
C GLN A 282 12.05 -8.30 17.82
N SER A 283 11.38 -7.19 17.60
CA SER A 283 11.33 -6.05 18.53
C SER A 283 9.89 -5.80 18.96
N GLN A 284 9.69 -5.45 20.20
CA GLN A 284 8.39 -5.14 20.78
C GLN A 284 8.25 -3.61 20.98
N GLY A 285 7.06 -3.15 21.42
CA GLY A 285 6.78 -1.74 21.64
C GLY A 285 6.20 -1.00 20.44
N TYR A 286 5.68 -1.74 19.45
CA TYR A 286 5.01 -1.19 18.25
C TYR A 286 3.61 -1.80 18.08
N GLY A 287 2.72 -1.60 19.02
CA GLY A 287 1.38 -2.23 19.00
C GLY A 287 1.43 -3.73 19.31
N ASP A 288 0.68 -4.55 18.56
CA ASP A 288 0.63 -5.99 18.81
C ASP A 288 1.97 -6.67 18.58
N ASN A 289 2.28 -7.70 19.38
CA ASN A 289 3.47 -8.52 19.19
C ASN A 289 3.45 -9.15 17.80
N THR A 290 4.61 -9.17 17.14
CA THR A 290 4.70 -9.50 15.72
C THR A 290 5.92 -10.35 15.44
N ILE A 291 5.76 -11.36 14.57
CA ILE A 291 6.86 -12.04 13.90
C ILE A 291 6.98 -11.51 12.48
N VAL A 292 8.22 -11.27 12.04
CA VAL A 292 8.54 -10.70 10.72
C VAL A 292 9.49 -11.62 10.00
N TRP A 293 9.28 -11.80 8.71
CA TRP A 293 10.16 -12.61 7.85
C TRP A 293 10.22 -12.06 6.42
N VAL A 294 11.28 -12.42 5.72
CA VAL A 294 11.47 -12.17 4.29
C VAL A 294 11.39 -13.50 3.56
N PRO A 295 10.38 -13.72 2.69
CA PRO A 295 10.34 -14.90 1.83
C PRO A 295 11.24 -14.70 0.62
N ASN A 296 12.03 -15.75 0.27
CA ASN A 296 12.93 -15.71 -0.88
C ASN A 296 12.20 -16.09 -2.17
N GLY A 297 12.36 -15.27 -3.21
CA GLY A 297 11.85 -15.59 -4.54
C GLY A 297 10.37 -15.27 -4.78
N VAL A 298 9.72 -14.51 -3.90
CA VAL A 298 8.39 -13.95 -4.17
C VAL A 298 8.54 -12.79 -5.16
N PRO A 299 7.91 -12.84 -6.36
CA PRO A 299 8.00 -11.77 -7.33
C PRO A 299 7.36 -10.47 -6.81
N THR A 300 8.00 -9.34 -7.06
CA THR A 300 7.47 -8.00 -6.72
C THR A 300 6.83 -7.29 -7.91
N GLY A 301 6.94 -7.85 -9.12
CA GLY A 301 6.31 -7.34 -10.34
C GLY A 301 4.92 -7.91 -10.58
N ALA A 302 4.25 -7.43 -11.64
CA ALA A 302 2.95 -7.92 -12.06
C ALA A 302 3.02 -9.42 -12.41
N PRO A 303 2.24 -10.28 -11.73
CA PRO A 303 2.22 -11.69 -12.03
C PRO A 303 1.45 -11.96 -13.34
N ALA A 304 1.92 -12.94 -14.13
CA ALA A 304 1.21 -13.35 -15.34
C ALA A 304 -0.10 -14.10 -15.05
N SER A 305 -0.21 -14.67 -13.86
CA SER A 305 -1.41 -15.30 -13.29
C SER A 305 -1.37 -15.13 -11.78
N ASP A 306 -2.51 -15.34 -11.12
CA ASP A 306 -2.58 -15.28 -9.66
C ASP A 306 -1.58 -16.27 -9.02
N LEU A 307 -0.80 -15.80 -8.04
CA LEU A 307 0.23 -16.58 -7.33
C LEU A 307 -0.20 -16.79 -5.88
N THR A 308 -0.52 -18.03 -5.53
CA THR A 308 -0.95 -18.37 -4.16
C THR A 308 0.20 -18.96 -3.35
N TYR A 309 0.42 -18.39 -2.18
CA TYR A 309 1.36 -18.85 -1.16
C TYR A 309 0.61 -19.28 0.08
N THR A 310 0.79 -20.52 0.50
CA THR A 310 0.29 -21.00 1.80
C THR A 310 1.33 -20.68 2.86
N VAL A 311 0.93 -19.94 3.89
CA VAL A 311 1.77 -19.54 5.03
C VAL A 311 1.29 -20.25 6.27
N THR A 312 2.22 -20.88 7.01
CA THR A 312 1.96 -21.45 8.33
C THR A 312 2.91 -20.84 9.35
N VAL A 313 2.36 -20.18 10.38
CA VAL A 313 3.08 -19.69 11.54
C VAL A 313 2.76 -20.61 12.71
N SER A 314 3.73 -21.40 13.16
CA SER A 314 3.56 -22.41 14.19
C SER A 314 4.31 -22.06 15.47
N ASN A 315 3.99 -22.76 16.58
CA ASN A 315 4.57 -22.51 17.91
C ASN A 315 4.38 -21.08 18.42
N VAL A 316 3.30 -20.42 18.01
CA VAL A 316 2.90 -19.13 18.55
C VAL A 316 2.25 -19.36 19.91
N VAL A 317 2.82 -18.81 20.99
CA VAL A 317 2.27 -18.98 22.33
C VAL A 317 1.26 -17.87 22.60
N VAL A 318 0.00 -18.26 22.80
CA VAL A 318 -1.12 -17.38 23.14
C VAL A 318 -1.74 -17.90 24.43
N SER A 319 -1.84 -17.07 25.46
CA SER A 319 -2.37 -17.48 26.78
C SER A 319 -1.76 -18.80 27.28
N SER A 320 -0.44 -18.92 27.16
CA SER A 320 0.37 -20.09 27.57
C SER A 320 0.11 -21.37 26.75
N GLN A 321 -0.62 -21.29 25.63
CA GLN A 321 -0.88 -22.41 24.73
C GLN A 321 -0.18 -22.18 23.39
N ALA A 322 0.53 -23.22 22.90
CA ALA A 322 1.12 -23.19 21.55
C ALA A 322 0.01 -23.36 20.50
N ARG A 323 -0.04 -22.45 19.54
CA ARG A 323 -1.01 -22.47 18.43
C ARG A 323 -0.26 -22.43 17.09
N ALA A 324 -0.97 -22.85 16.05
CA ALA A 324 -0.51 -22.70 14.67
C ALA A 324 -1.62 -21.99 13.87
N PHE A 325 -1.19 -21.16 12.91
CA PHE A 325 -2.06 -20.37 12.04
C PHE A 325 -1.66 -20.63 10.60
N THR A 326 -2.59 -21.10 9.79
CA THR A 326 -2.36 -21.34 8.36
C THR A 326 -3.35 -20.50 7.55
N TYR A 327 -2.83 -19.82 6.52
CA TYR A 327 -3.62 -18.99 5.63
C TYR A 327 -2.95 -18.86 4.27
N ASP A 328 -3.75 -18.55 3.26
CA ASP A 328 -3.25 -18.30 1.91
C ASP A 328 -3.14 -16.81 1.64
N VAL A 329 -2.10 -16.44 0.90
CA VAL A 329 -1.89 -15.12 0.31
C VAL A 329 -1.86 -15.31 -1.20
N THR A 330 -2.81 -14.71 -1.91
CA THR A 330 -2.86 -14.76 -3.37
C THR A 330 -2.55 -13.41 -3.96
N ILE A 331 -1.37 -13.29 -4.57
CA ILE A 331 -0.89 -12.09 -5.24
C ILE A 331 -1.56 -12.00 -6.61
N ILE A 332 -2.21 -10.88 -6.89
CA ILE A 332 -2.93 -10.63 -8.13
C ILE A 332 -2.43 -9.38 -8.85
N ASP A 333 -2.59 -9.36 -10.18
CA ASP A 333 -2.57 -8.11 -10.94
C ASP A 333 -4.02 -7.59 -11.03
N PRO A 334 -4.36 -6.48 -10.35
CA PRO A 334 -5.70 -5.91 -10.38
C PRO A 334 -6.05 -5.24 -11.70
N ASP A 335 -5.07 -5.09 -12.60
CA ASP A 335 -5.25 -4.49 -13.93
C ASP A 335 -5.54 -5.54 -15.01
N VAL A 336 -5.38 -6.84 -14.69
CA VAL A 336 -5.82 -7.92 -15.57
C VAL A 336 -7.33 -8.12 -15.40
N PRO A 337 -8.13 -7.83 -16.42
CA PRO A 337 -9.56 -7.98 -16.33
C PRO A 337 -9.97 -9.45 -16.28
N THR A 338 -10.99 -9.74 -15.48
CA THR A 338 -11.67 -11.04 -15.54
C THR A 338 -12.62 -11.06 -16.73
N LEU A 339 -12.45 -12.02 -17.62
CA LEU A 339 -13.40 -12.28 -18.69
C LEU A 339 -14.57 -13.09 -18.11
N THR A 340 -15.75 -12.46 -18.06
CA THR A 340 -16.98 -13.11 -17.63
C THR A 340 -17.68 -13.71 -18.83
N GLN A 341 -18.21 -14.94 -18.70
CA GLN A 341 -19.04 -15.56 -19.71
C GLN A 341 -20.43 -15.88 -19.15
N GLN A 342 -21.44 -15.66 -19.96
CA GLN A 342 -22.83 -15.96 -19.63
C GLN A 342 -23.53 -16.57 -20.84
N LEU A 343 -24.07 -17.77 -20.68
CA LEU A 343 -24.92 -18.39 -21.70
C LEU A 343 -26.21 -17.59 -21.78
N GLN A 344 -26.60 -17.24 -23.01
CA GLN A 344 -27.81 -16.48 -23.32
C GLN A 344 -28.83 -17.40 -24.03
N PRO A 345 -30.11 -17.02 -24.05
CA PRO A 345 -31.06 -17.64 -24.96
C PRO A 345 -30.56 -17.62 -26.41
N ASN A 346 -31.10 -18.52 -27.27
CA ASN A 346 -30.75 -18.64 -28.70
C ASN A 346 -29.28 -19.11 -28.96
N HIS A 347 -28.74 -19.93 -28.06
CA HIS A 347 -27.39 -20.50 -28.23
C HIS A 347 -26.28 -19.43 -28.47
N THR A 348 -26.36 -18.34 -27.75
CA THR A 348 -25.27 -17.34 -27.73
C THR A 348 -24.59 -17.26 -26.38
N VAL A 349 -23.33 -16.84 -26.38
CA VAL A 349 -22.53 -16.58 -25.17
C VAL A 349 -22.19 -15.09 -25.13
N ARG A 350 -22.60 -14.43 -24.06
CA ARG A 350 -22.15 -13.07 -23.74
C ARG A 350 -20.81 -13.18 -23.04
N LEU A 351 -19.81 -12.49 -23.59
CA LEU A 351 -18.48 -12.32 -23.01
C LEU A 351 -18.33 -10.85 -22.60
N SER A 352 -17.95 -10.60 -21.35
CA SER A 352 -17.78 -9.21 -20.89
C SER A 352 -16.60 -9.04 -19.93
N TRP A 353 -16.05 -7.83 -19.89
CA TRP A 353 -15.01 -7.39 -18.93
C TRP A 353 -15.12 -5.89 -18.66
N PRO A 354 -14.61 -5.40 -17.50
CA PRO A 354 -14.72 -3.99 -17.13
C PRO A 354 -14.05 -3.06 -18.15
N SER A 355 -14.72 -1.96 -18.50
CA SER A 355 -14.19 -0.93 -19.43
C SER A 355 -13.00 -0.16 -18.87
N THR A 356 -12.79 -0.18 -17.55
CA THR A 356 -11.62 0.39 -16.89
C THR A 356 -10.31 -0.32 -17.27
N SER A 357 -10.41 -1.56 -17.76
CA SER A 357 -9.27 -2.35 -18.24
C SER A 357 -8.98 -2.04 -19.70
N THR A 358 -8.31 -0.93 -19.96
CA THR A 358 -8.01 -0.45 -21.30
C THR A 358 -6.89 -1.26 -21.99
N GLY A 359 -6.95 -1.32 -23.33
CA GLY A 359 -5.90 -1.93 -24.15
C GLY A 359 -5.97 -3.47 -24.25
N TYR A 360 -6.99 -4.13 -23.70
CA TYR A 360 -7.21 -5.56 -23.88
C TYR A 360 -8.05 -5.86 -25.12
N ALA A 361 -7.62 -6.84 -25.90
CA ALA A 361 -8.34 -7.39 -27.05
C ALA A 361 -8.88 -8.78 -26.72
N LEU A 362 -10.16 -9.03 -27.05
CA LEU A 362 -10.76 -10.36 -26.93
C LEU A 362 -10.33 -11.23 -28.11
N GLN A 363 -9.75 -12.37 -27.80
CA GLN A 363 -9.30 -13.35 -28.79
C GLN A 363 -9.97 -14.70 -28.58
N ARG A 364 -10.09 -15.48 -29.66
CA ARG A 364 -10.60 -16.87 -29.65
C ARG A 364 -9.61 -17.82 -30.30
N ASN A 365 -9.64 -19.08 -29.86
CA ASN A 365 -8.92 -20.22 -30.46
C ASN A 365 -9.71 -21.51 -30.26
N ALA A 366 -9.50 -22.51 -31.10
CA ALA A 366 -10.02 -23.87 -30.93
C ALA A 366 -9.24 -24.70 -29.89
N SER A 367 -8.02 -24.27 -29.53
CA SER A 367 -7.18 -24.92 -28.50
C SER A 367 -6.62 -23.90 -27.52
N PRO A 368 -6.75 -24.11 -26.18
CA PRO A 368 -6.23 -23.18 -25.18
C PRO A 368 -4.72 -23.22 -25.05
N THR A 369 -4.09 -24.35 -25.39
CA THR A 369 -2.65 -24.60 -25.24
C THR A 369 -1.84 -24.21 -26.48
N SER A 370 -2.51 -23.89 -27.60
CA SER A 370 -1.81 -23.49 -28.81
C SER A 370 -1.20 -22.08 -28.65
N PRO A 371 0.11 -21.90 -28.86
CA PRO A 371 0.74 -20.58 -28.81
C PRO A 371 0.33 -19.69 -30.00
N THR A 372 -0.15 -20.29 -31.10
CA THR A 372 -0.56 -19.63 -32.35
C THR A 372 -2.04 -19.87 -32.64
N GLY A 373 -2.61 -19.17 -33.64
CA GLY A 373 -4.01 -19.36 -34.04
C GLY A 373 -5.03 -18.58 -33.24
N TRP A 374 -4.61 -17.74 -32.28
CA TRP A 374 -5.50 -16.82 -31.59
C TRP A 374 -5.89 -15.67 -32.51
N THR A 375 -7.18 -15.52 -32.77
CA THR A 375 -7.75 -14.48 -33.64
C THR A 375 -8.67 -13.55 -32.86
N ALA A 376 -8.79 -12.31 -33.30
CA ALA A 376 -9.74 -11.36 -32.72
C ALA A 376 -11.17 -11.88 -32.87
N VAL A 377 -12.01 -11.62 -31.86
CA VAL A 377 -13.42 -11.94 -31.90
C VAL A 377 -14.14 -10.94 -32.78
N SER A 378 -14.99 -11.43 -33.69
CA SER A 378 -15.88 -10.64 -34.53
C SER A 378 -17.32 -11.02 -34.25
N PRO A 379 -18.27 -10.02 -34.13
CA PRO A 379 -18.02 -8.59 -34.16
C PRO A 379 -17.15 -8.09 -33.00
N ALA A 380 -16.52 -6.93 -33.18
CA ALA A 380 -15.69 -6.31 -32.13
C ALA A 380 -16.56 -6.00 -30.89
N PRO A 381 -16.00 -6.14 -29.68
CA PRO A 381 -16.73 -5.82 -28.44
C PRO A 381 -17.23 -4.38 -28.39
N ALA A 382 -18.45 -4.19 -27.95
CA ALA A 382 -19.08 -2.88 -27.75
C ALA A 382 -19.05 -2.47 -26.28
N LEU A 383 -19.00 -1.17 -26.01
CA LEU A 383 -19.11 -0.63 -24.64
C LEU A 383 -20.60 -0.54 -24.23
N VAL A 384 -20.98 -1.30 -23.20
CA VAL A 384 -22.36 -1.37 -22.69
C VAL A 384 -22.32 -1.34 -21.17
N GLY A 385 -22.92 -0.32 -20.55
CA GLY A 385 -23.08 -0.26 -19.08
C GLY A 385 -21.77 -0.31 -18.29
N GLY A 386 -20.65 0.23 -18.82
CA GLY A 386 -19.35 0.21 -18.16
C GLY A 386 -18.55 -1.08 -18.38
N GLU A 387 -19.00 -1.97 -19.27
CA GLU A 387 -18.28 -3.19 -19.68
C GLU A 387 -18.05 -3.20 -21.18
N TYR A 388 -16.95 -3.77 -21.64
CA TYR A 388 -16.83 -4.26 -23.01
C TYR A 388 -17.59 -5.58 -23.14
N VAL A 389 -18.47 -5.68 -24.13
CA VAL A 389 -19.35 -6.82 -24.34
C VAL A 389 -19.20 -7.35 -25.77
N ALA A 390 -19.00 -8.63 -25.90
CA ALA A 390 -19.11 -9.35 -27.17
C ALA A 390 -20.13 -10.48 -27.02
N THR A 391 -21.00 -10.66 -28.01
CA THR A 391 -21.93 -11.80 -28.08
C THR A 391 -21.48 -12.70 -29.23
N VAL A 392 -21.19 -13.96 -28.92
CA VAL A 392 -20.77 -14.95 -29.90
C VAL A 392 -21.76 -16.11 -29.96
N THR A 393 -21.98 -16.67 -31.13
CA THR A 393 -22.81 -17.86 -31.27
C THR A 393 -22.10 -19.08 -30.68
N ALA A 394 -22.76 -19.81 -29.80
CA ALA A 394 -22.28 -21.10 -29.32
C ALA A 394 -22.41 -22.13 -30.47
N THR A 395 -21.25 -22.61 -30.94
CA THR A 395 -21.20 -23.68 -31.96
C THR A 395 -21.00 -25.01 -31.28
N ASN A 396 -21.28 -26.12 -32.01
CA ASN A 396 -21.02 -27.46 -31.49
C ASN A 396 -19.53 -27.81 -31.36
N THR A 397 -18.65 -26.90 -31.73
CA THR A 397 -17.19 -27.04 -31.60
C THR A 397 -16.69 -26.28 -30.41
N GLN A 398 -15.74 -26.88 -29.70
CA GLN A 398 -15.11 -26.25 -28.52
C GLN A 398 -14.36 -24.97 -28.93
N GLN A 399 -14.61 -23.88 -28.23
CA GLN A 399 -13.92 -22.60 -28.41
C GLN A 399 -13.42 -22.07 -27.07
N PHE A 400 -12.23 -21.49 -27.08
CA PHE A 400 -11.59 -20.85 -25.94
C PHE A 400 -11.44 -19.35 -26.21
N PHE A 401 -11.62 -18.55 -25.16
CA PHE A 401 -11.51 -17.10 -25.24
C PHE A 401 -10.50 -16.59 -24.23
N ARG A 402 -9.79 -15.53 -24.59
CA ARG A 402 -8.88 -14.83 -23.70
C ARG A 402 -8.88 -13.33 -23.95
N LEU A 403 -8.53 -12.59 -22.94
CA LEU A 403 -8.15 -11.19 -23.06
C LEU A 403 -6.62 -11.10 -23.18
N ARG A 404 -6.14 -10.35 -24.14
CA ARG A 404 -4.71 -10.12 -24.36
C ARG A 404 -4.46 -8.63 -24.51
N LYS A 405 -3.48 -8.13 -23.76
CA LYS A 405 -2.88 -6.82 -23.98
C LYS A 405 -1.75 -6.99 -25.01
N PRO A 406 -1.73 -6.21 -26.11
CA PRO A 406 -0.70 -6.28 -27.14
C PRO A 406 0.70 -6.08 -26.61
#